data_9bc72a56242a0d8c43007faa2bd01905
#
_entry.id   9bc72a56242a0d8c43007faa2bd01905
#
_cell.length_a   1.000
_cell.length_b   1.000
_cell.length_c   1.000
_cell.angle_alpha   90.00
_cell.angle_beta   90.00
_cell.angle_gamma   90.00
#
_symmetry.space_group_name_H-M   'P 1'
#
loop_
_entity.id
_entity.type
_entity.pdbx_description
1 polymer ?
#
loop_
_entity_poly.entity_id
_entity_poly.type
_entity_poly.pdbx_seq_one_letter_code
_entity_poly.pdbx_strand_id
1 'polypeptide(L)'
;MKGEECTTAIITGLATADGAPILWKNRDTDRLSNKVVFVSDKPYSYLALVNAEGPSGRMAWAGLNSAGFAIMNSVAYNLPGKSTEAADLEGIIMADALRTCSTVDDFENHIKSNLGPDLGSRANFGVIDAHEGASLFEVYNRGYKRLDAKDFPEKYIVNTNFSRSGTEDQGRGYVRFDRASALFKDVPQGKLTFDFVLEKVCRDLGHPLLTYPAPEEWKNLPSDKPYWIHANYTINRVSTAGAVVIHGARRGENSGKITMWVILGEPVCSIAVPLWVDAGNPPSPLWEGQDAPICKEALRIKDILRPLKGSERREYIDITRLDNKAGKGWLPLLLRTEKEIIEKTRNFLRRNSNSSQLAEFEKQMATKVLETLKGIH
;
A
#
# COMPACT_ATOMS: atom_id res chain seq x y z
N MET A 1 17.48 15.33 -0.24
CA MET A 1 16.48 14.33 0.20
C MET A 1 16.02 13.57 -1.03
N LYS A 2 16.15 12.24 -1.08
CA LYS A 2 15.44 11.43 -2.07
C LYS A 2 13.96 11.56 -1.67
N GLY A 3 13.14 12.16 -2.54
CA GLY A 3 11.73 12.45 -2.24
C GLY A 3 10.94 11.18 -2.00
N GLU A 4 9.84 11.29 -1.24
CA GLU A 4 8.86 10.21 -1.12
C GLU A 4 8.27 9.90 -2.49
N GLU A 5 8.19 8.63 -2.83
CA GLU A 5 7.60 8.15 -4.08
C GLU A 5 6.68 6.99 -3.76
N CYS A 6 5.66 6.77 -4.57
CA CYS A 6 4.70 5.69 -4.34
C CYS A 6 4.17 5.17 -5.67
N THR A 7 3.62 3.95 -5.66
CA THR A 7 2.81 3.40 -6.74
C THR A 7 1.46 3.03 -6.17
N THR A 8 0.38 3.44 -6.83
CA THR A 8 -0.97 3.37 -6.27
C THR A 8 -1.99 2.97 -7.33
N ALA A 9 -3.13 2.42 -6.89
CA ALA A 9 -4.32 2.30 -7.72
C ALA A 9 -5.60 2.48 -6.92
N ILE A 10 -6.60 3.04 -7.59
CA ILE A 10 -7.98 3.16 -7.14
C ILE A 10 -8.83 2.33 -8.11
N ILE A 11 -9.49 1.29 -7.63
CA ILE A 11 -10.18 0.30 -8.43
C ILE A 11 -11.63 0.25 -8.01
N THR A 12 -12.55 0.51 -8.94
CA THR A 12 -13.99 0.41 -8.65
C THR A 12 -14.45 -1.04 -8.57
N GLY A 13 -15.56 -1.30 -7.90
CA GLY A 13 -16.21 -2.61 -7.91
C GLY A 13 -16.57 -3.13 -9.32
N LEU A 14 -16.67 -2.25 -10.32
CA LEU A 14 -16.92 -2.63 -11.72
C LEU A 14 -15.73 -3.34 -12.37
N ALA A 15 -14.52 -3.12 -11.87
CA ALA A 15 -13.29 -3.76 -12.36
C ALA A 15 -12.93 -5.03 -11.57
N THR A 16 -13.55 -5.27 -10.41
CA THR A 16 -13.21 -6.38 -9.52
C THR A 16 -14.11 -7.60 -9.73
N ALA A 17 -13.59 -8.78 -9.39
CA ALA A 17 -14.30 -10.05 -9.54
C ALA A 17 -15.46 -10.23 -8.57
N ASP A 18 -15.42 -9.58 -7.42
CA ASP A 18 -16.43 -9.69 -6.36
C ASP A 18 -17.28 -8.42 -6.20
N GLY A 19 -17.03 -7.39 -6.98
CA GLY A 19 -17.77 -6.13 -6.94
C GLY A 19 -17.38 -5.17 -5.81
N ALA A 20 -16.38 -5.50 -5.00
CA ALA A 20 -15.87 -4.62 -3.96
C ALA A 20 -14.75 -3.70 -4.50
N PRO A 21 -14.72 -2.39 -4.20
CA PRO A 21 -13.65 -1.52 -4.61
C PRO A 21 -12.34 -1.88 -3.89
N ILE A 22 -11.21 -1.55 -4.53
CA ILE A 22 -9.88 -1.79 -3.95
C ILE A 22 -9.09 -0.49 -3.99
N LEU A 23 -8.41 -0.18 -2.87
CA LEU A 23 -7.42 0.90 -2.78
C LEU A 23 -6.06 0.29 -2.50
N TRP A 24 -5.05 0.60 -3.33
CA TRP A 24 -3.71 0.06 -3.17
C TRP A 24 -2.65 1.14 -3.16
N LYS A 25 -1.64 0.94 -2.30
CA LYS A 25 -0.41 1.74 -2.26
C LYS A 25 0.80 0.88 -1.92
N ASN A 26 1.85 0.93 -2.76
CA ASN A 26 3.21 0.69 -2.32
C ASN A 26 3.81 2.02 -1.87
N ARG A 27 4.24 2.09 -0.62
CA ARG A 27 4.84 3.28 -0.02
C ARG A 27 6.35 3.24 -0.16
N ASP A 28 6.90 4.21 -0.85
CA ASP A 28 8.33 4.38 -1.03
C ASP A 28 8.82 5.62 -0.27
N THR A 29 9.76 5.44 0.65
CA THR A 29 10.29 6.49 1.53
C THR A 29 11.68 6.12 2.04
N ASP A 30 12.45 7.08 2.49
CA ASP A 30 13.71 6.86 3.22
C ASP A 30 13.48 6.41 4.68
N ARG A 31 12.28 6.61 5.22
CA ARG A 31 11.85 6.14 6.55
C ARG A 31 11.30 4.73 6.47
N LEU A 32 12.20 3.75 6.43
CA LEU A 32 11.84 2.36 6.18
C LEU A 32 11.08 1.70 7.34
N SER A 33 11.21 2.20 8.57
CA SER A 33 10.49 1.67 9.72
C SER A 33 9.08 2.26 9.81
N ASN A 34 8.09 1.38 9.74
CA ASN A 34 6.66 1.72 9.75
C ASN A 34 5.91 0.84 10.75
N LYS A 35 4.77 1.32 11.21
CA LYS A 35 3.84 0.61 12.08
C LYS A 35 2.39 0.95 11.76
N VAL A 36 1.46 0.15 12.30
CA VAL A 36 0.03 0.44 12.22
C VAL A 36 -0.44 0.95 13.57
N VAL A 37 -1.26 1.99 13.55
CA VAL A 37 -1.91 2.54 14.76
C VAL A 37 -3.42 2.51 14.62
N PHE A 38 -4.10 2.33 15.74
CA PHE A 38 -5.52 2.61 15.89
C PHE A 38 -5.71 3.92 16.63
N VAL A 39 -6.56 4.77 16.09
CA VAL A 39 -6.94 6.04 16.72
C VAL A 39 -8.43 6.00 17.04
N SER A 40 -8.73 6.01 18.34
CA SER A 40 -10.10 6.14 18.81
C SER A 40 -10.48 7.62 18.83
N ASP A 41 -11.35 8.03 17.92
CA ASP A 41 -11.80 9.42 17.79
C ASP A 41 -13.28 9.48 17.38
N LYS A 42 -13.83 10.68 17.34
CA LYS A 42 -15.21 10.97 16.91
C LYS A 42 -15.18 11.98 15.75
N PRO A 43 -16.08 11.85 14.77
CA PRO A 43 -17.10 10.79 14.66
C PRO A 43 -16.57 9.39 14.30
N TYR A 44 -15.34 9.27 13.74
CA TYR A 44 -14.83 8.00 13.25
C TYR A 44 -13.49 7.62 13.87
N SER A 45 -13.41 6.40 14.40
CA SER A 45 -12.15 5.74 14.72
C SER A 45 -11.49 5.19 13.45
N TYR A 46 -10.16 5.03 13.44
CA TYR A 46 -9.48 4.58 12.24
C TYR A 46 -8.20 3.79 12.51
N LEU A 47 -7.81 2.98 11.53
CA LEU A 47 -6.50 2.35 11.41
C LEU A 47 -5.65 3.13 10.39
N ALA A 48 -4.37 3.34 10.69
CA ALA A 48 -3.45 4.01 9.78
C ALA A 48 -2.05 3.40 9.78
N LEU A 49 -1.45 3.33 8.57
CA LEU A 49 -0.02 3.12 8.41
C LEU A 49 0.70 4.42 8.71
N VAL A 50 1.67 4.39 9.61
CA VAL A 50 2.45 5.56 10.04
C VAL A 50 3.95 5.26 10.07
N ASN A 51 4.80 6.30 10.10
CA ASN A 51 6.21 6.12 10.45
C ASN A 51 6.32 5.58 11.88
N ALA A 52 7.28 4.70 12.13
CA ALA A 52 7.54 4.21 13.48
C ALA A 52 8.00 5.34 14.42
N GLU A 53 8.75 6.29 13.88
CA GLU A 53 9.15 7.53 14.58
C GLU A 53 8.13 8.63 14.30
N GLY A 54 7.77 9.38 15.34
CA GLY A 54 6.89 10.55 15.24
C GLY A 54 5.63 10.45 16.11
N PRO A 55 4.81 11.51 16.15
CA PRO A 55 3.60 11.54 16.97
C PRO A 55 2.55 10.56 16.38
N SER A 56 2.27 9.51 17.13
CA SER A 56 1.25 8.51 16.77
C SER A 56 -0.12 9.19 16.56
N GLY A 57 -0.78 8.88 15.43
CA GLY A 57 -2.15 9.29 15.16
C GLY A 57 -2.35 10.72 14.63
N ARG A 58 -1.27 11.51 14.42
CA ARG A 58 -1.37 12.86 13.82
C ARG A 58 -1.05 12.90 12.34
N MET A 59 -0.50 11.84 11.80
CA MET A 59 -0.14 11.70 10.39
C MET A 59 -0.47 10.28 9.94
N ALA A 60 -0.98 10.15 8.72
CA ALA A 60 -1.29 8.87 8.10
C ALA A 60 -0.71 8.81 6.69
N TRP A 61 -0.29 7.64 6.24
CA TRP A 61 0.21 7.42 4.87
C TRP A 61 -0.70 6.53 4.03
N ALA A 62 -1.58 5.79 4.67
CA ALA A 62 -2.77 5.10 4.18
C ALA A 62 -3.61 4.73 5.38
N GLY A 63 -4.93 4.65 5.25
CA GLY A 63 -5.80 4.28 6.37
C GLY A 63 -7.23 3.98 5.96
N LEU A 64 -7.95 3.42 6.92
CA LEU A 64 -9.35 3.01 6.86
C LEU A 64 -10.06 3.42 8.15
N ASN A 65 -11.24 4.03 8.05
CA ASN A 65 -12.03 4.39 9.22
C ASN A 65 -13.30 3.53 9.42
N SER A 66 -13.96 3.73 10.55
CA SER A 66 -15.15 2.95 10.95
C SER A 66 -16.39 3.22 10.08
N ALA A 67 -16.42 4.29 9.29
CA ALA A 67 -17.45 4.53 8.29
C ALA A 67 -17.22 3.74 6.99
N GLY A 68 -16.05 3.15 6.83
CA GLY A 68 -15.64 2.49 5.58
C GLY A 68 -15.01 3.42 4.55
N PHE A 69 -14.65 4.63 4.96
CA PHE A 69 -13.84 5.55 4.16
C PHE A 69 -12.37 5.18 4.27
N ALA A 70 -11.70 5.05 3.12
CA ALA A 70 -10.30 4.75 3.06
C ALA A 70 -9.56 5.74 2.17
N ILE A 71 -8.33 6.08 2.56
CA ILE A 71 -7.50 7.07 1.87
C ILE A 71 -6.04 6.65 1.80
N MET A 72 -5.38 7.02 0.71
CA MET A 72 -3.92 6.96 0.54
C MET A 72 -3.44 8.16 -0.25
N ASN A 73 -2.12 8.43 -0.26
CA ASN A 73 -1.53 9.49 -1.10
C ASN A 73 -0.35 9.01 -1.95
N SER A 74 0.01 9.85 -2.92
CA SER A 74 1.34 9.86 -3.56
C SER A 74 1.74 11.31 -3.85
N VAL A 75 2.97 11.69 -3.53
CA VAL A 75 3.49 13.03 -3.87
C VAL A 75 3.43 13.26 -5.37
N ALA A 76 3.06 14.46 -5.80
CA ALA A 76 2.96 14.86 -7.20
C ALA A 76 3.98 15.96 -7.51
N TYR A 77 5.04 15.62 -8.24
CA TYR A 77 6.14 16.57 -8.50
C TYR A 77 5.81 17.63 -9.54
N ASN A 78 4.78 17.43 -10.36
CA ASN A 78 4.38 18.31 -11.44
C ASN A 78 3.17 19.22 -11.14
N LEU A 79 2.63 19.17 -9.92
CA LEU A 79 1.59 20.12 -9.50
C LEU A 79 2.21 21.48 -9.14
N PRO A 80 1.43 22.59 -9.28
CA PRO A 80 1.88 23.92 -8.88
C PRO A 80 2.24 23.99 -7.40
N GLY A 81 3.21 24.83 -7.04
CA GLY A 81 3.56 25.14 -5.66
C GLY A 81 4.52 26.32 -5.58
N LYS A 82 4.47 27.07 -4.48
CA LYS A 82 5.36 28.18 -4.18
C LYS A 82 6.18 27.87 -2.95
N SER A 83 7.46 28.27 -2.93
CA SER A 83 8.36 28.05 -1.79
C SER A 83 7.95 28.82 -0.52
N THR A 84 7.05 29.79 -0.65
CA THR A 84 6.49 30.57 0.46
C THR A 84 5.23 29.98 1.08
N GLU A 85 4.74 28.86 0.55
CA GLU A 85 3.54 28.17 1.03
C GLU A 85 3.92 26.95 1.85
N ALA A 86 2.98 26.49 2.72
CA ALA A 86 3.15 25.24 3.47
C ALA A 86 3.33 24.04 2.53
N ALA A 87 4.07 23.03 2.97
CA ALA A 87 4.35 21.79 2.23
C ALA A 87 4.46 20.59 3.19
N ASP A 88 4.35 19.39 2.64
CA ASP A 88 4.54 18.12 3.35
C ASP A 88 3.55 17.88 4.51
N LEU A 89 2.32 18.41 4.40
CA LEU A 89 1.27 18.21 5.40
C LEU A 89 0.24 17.15 4.97
N GLU A 90 0.49 16.43 3.89
CA GLU A 90 -0.43 15.40 3.36
C GLU A 90 -0.81 14.34 4.39
N GLY A 91 0.14 13.96 5.24
CA GLY A 91 -0.13 13.00 6.34
C GLY A 91 -1.14 13.53 7.37
N ILE A 92 -1.14 14.85 7.63
CA ILE A 92 -2.10 15.51 8.51
C ILE A 92 -3.47 15.57 7.82
N ILE A 93 -3.51 15.97 6.55
CA ILE A 93 -4.75 16.01 5.75
C ILE A 93 -5.43 14.63 5.75
N MET A 94 -4.65 13.54 5.59
CA MET A 94 -5.20 12.20 5.60
C MET A 94 -5.70 11.77 6.98
N ALA A 95 -4.99 12.11 8.06
CA ALA A 95 -5.44 11.82 9.42
C ALA A 95 -6.75 12.56 9.76
N ASP A 96 -6.86 13.84 9.36
CA ASP A 96 -8.07 14.62 9.53
C ASP A 96 -9.24 14.07 8.69
N ALA A 97 -8.98 13.65 7.43
CA ALA A 97 -9.99 13.01 6.59
C ALA A 97 -10.46 11.69 7.19
N LEU A 98 -9.56 10.83 7.68
CA LEU A 98 -9.92 9.58 8.36
C LEU A 98 -10.80 9.80 9.59
N ARG A 99 -10.60 10.90 10.30
CA ARG A 99 -11.39 11.26 11.48
C ARG A 99 -12.77 11.80 11.15
N THR A 100 -12.95 12.47 9.99
CA THR A 100 -14.14 13.32 9.72
C THR A 100 -14.94 12.92 8.49
N CYS A 101 -14.35 12.25 7.49
CA CYS A 101 -15.01 11.91 6.24
C CYS A 101 -15.60 10.49 6.28
N SER A 102 -16.75 10.31 5.63
CA SER A 102 -17.38 9.00 5.42
C SER A 102 -17.54 8.67 3.93
N THR A 103 -17.46 9.68 3.06
CA THR A 103 -17.64 9.56 1.62
C THR A 103 -16.56 10.27 0.84
N VAL A 104 -16.45 9.96 -0.45
CA VAL A 104 -15.61 10.71 -1.41
C VAL A 104 -16.00 12.18 -1.45
N ASP A 105 -17.31 12.49 -1.36
CA ASP A 105 -17.81 13.86 -1.39
C ASP A 105 -17.47 14.64 -0.10
N ASP A 106 -17.44 13.96 1.06
CA ASP A 106 -16.95 14.57 2.30
C ASP A 106 -15.48 14.99 2.16
N PHE A 107 -14.65 14.14 1.54
CA PHE A 107 -13.25 14.47 1.30
C PHE A 107 -13.10 15.64 0.32
N GLU A 108 -13.91 15.68 -0.74
CA GLU A 108 -13.93 16.85 -1.64
C GLU A 108 -14.25 18.14 -0.91
N ASN A 109 -15.27 18.12 -0.04
CA ASN A 109 -15.65 19.27 0.78
C ASN A 109 -14.56 19.65 1.78
N HIS A 110 -13.89 18.63 2.39
CA HIS A 110 -12.75 18.86 3.27
C HIS A 110 -11.61 19.60 2.54
N ILE A 111 -11.25 19.18 1.33
CA ILE A 111 -10.24 19.87 0.52
C ILE A 111 -10.71 21.28 0.16
N LYS A 112 -11.93 21.44 -0.36
CA LYS A 112 -12.48 22.76 -0.74
C LYS A 112 -12.40 23.79 0.39
N SER A 113 -12.74 23.36 1.59
CA SER A 113 -12.79 24.23 2.78
C SER A 113 -11.40 24.63 3.30
N ASN A 114 -10.35 23.91 2.92
CA ASN A 114 -8.99 24.14 3.39
C ASN A 114 -8.03 24.66 2.31
N LEU A 115 -8.53 24.95 1.09
CA LEU A 115 -7.70 25.54 0.04
C LEU A 115 -7.09 26.86 0.50
N GLY A 116 -5.78 26.99 0.35
CA GLY A 116 -5.05 28.19 0.75
C GLY A 116 -3.55 27.91 0.89
N PRO A 117 -2.74 28.93 1.20
CA PRO A 117 -1.28 28.81 1.28
C PRO A 117 -0.83 27.81 2.38
N ASP A 118 -1.70 27.53 3.36
CA ASP A 118 -1.39 26.72 4.53
C ASP A 118 -1.87 25.26 4.42
N LEU A 119 -2.54 24.87 3.33
CA LEU A 119 -3.00 23.48 3.13
C LEU A 119 -1.84 22.47 3.16
N GLY A 120 -0.70 22.85 2.61
CA GLY A 120 0.53 22.04 2.67
C GLY A 120 0.53 20.81 1.78
N SER A 121 -0.16 20.86 0.62
CA SER A 121 -0.25 19.73 -0.29
C SER A 121 0.32 20.00 -1.68
N ARG A 122 1.00 18.98 -2.21
CA ARG A 122 1.32 18.74 -3.63
C ARG A 122 1.25 17.24 -3.89
N ALA A 123 0.06 16.68 -3.86
CA ALA A 123 -0.12 15.23 -3.87
C ALA A 123 -1.39 14.79 -4.60
N ASN A 124 -1.38 13.53 -4.95
CA ASN A 124 -2.55 12.79 -5.36
C ASN A 124 -3.09 12.04 -4.13
N PHE A 125 -4.39 12.14 -3.87
CA PHE A 125 -5.09 11.36 -2.85
C PHE A 125 -6.04 10.39 -3.54
N GLY A 126 -5.86 9.10 -3.30
CA GLY A 126 -6.82 8.08 -3.69
C GLY A 126 -7.79 7.80 -2.55
N VAL A 127 -9.06 7.73 -2.86
CA VAL A 127 -10.13 7.56 -1.88
C VAL A 127 -11.13 6.52 -2.37
N ILE A 128 -11.56 5.63 -1.47
CA ILE A 128 -12.74 4.79 -1.66
C ILE A 128 -13.66 4.92 -0.44
N ASP A 129 -14.95 4.62 -0.61
CA ASP A 129 -15.93 4.62 0.47
C ASP A 129 -16.87 3.40 0.42
N ALA A 130 -17.71 3.26 1.44
CA ALA A 130 -18.70 2.18 1.53
C ALA A 130 -19.92 2.34 0.59
N HIS A 131 -19.95 3.43 -0.21
CA HIS A 131 -21.04 3.79 -1.12
C HIS A 131 -20.65 3.68 -2.60
N GLU A 132 -19.63 2.86 -2.91
CA GLU A 132 -19.06 2.67 -4.26
C GLU A 132 -18.25 3.86 -4.78
N GLY A 133 -17.99 4.86 -3.94
CA GLY A 133 -17.09 5.96 -4.27
C GLY A 133 -15.66 5.44 -4.49
N ALA A 134 -15.02 5.88 -5.58
CA ALA A 134 -13.63 5.55 -5.90
C ALA A 134 -13.05 6.66 -6.78
N SER A 135 -12.22 7.53 -6.21
CA SER A 135 -11.74 8.74 -6.88
C SER A 135 -10.30 9.04 -6.54
N LEU A 136 -9.62 9.68 -7.49
CA LEU A 136 -8.31 10.30 -7.33
C LEU A 136 -8.49 11.82 -7.27
N PHE A 137 -7.90 12.45 -6.26
CA PHE A 137 -7.82 13.90 -6.13
C PHE A 137 -6.39 14.37 -6.35
N GLU A 138 -6.16 15.17 -7.36
CA GLU A 138 -4.89 15.83 -7.60
C GLU A 138 -4.93 17.20 -6.92
N VAL A 139 -4.22 17.35 -5.79
CA VAL A 139 -4.40 18.49 -4.86
C VAL A 139 -3.09 19.27 -4.70
N TYR A 140 -3.19 20.58 -4.85
CA TYR A 140 -2.15 21.54 -4.47
C TYR A 140 -2.78 22.66 -3.61
N ASN A 141 -1.97 23.49 -2.99
CA ASN A 141 -2.45 24.46 -1.99
C ASN A 141 -3.65 25.30 -2.45
N ARG A 142 -3.71 25.70 -3.72
CA ARG A 142 -4.73 26.62 -4.22
C ARG A 142 -5.78 26.00 -5.12
N GLY A 143 -5.78 24.68 -5.26
CA GLY A 143 -6.75 24.01 -6.12
C GLY A 143 -6.62 22.50 -6.12
N TYR A 144 -7.58 21.87 -6.76
CA TYR A 144 -7.60 20.43 -6.93
C TYR A 144 -8.34 20.03 -8.21
N LYS A 145 -8.13 18.79 -8.61
CA LYS A 145 -8.93 18.12 -9.65
C LYS A 145 -9.36 16.75 -9.14
N ARG A 146 -10.66 16.46 -9.21
CA ARG A 146 -11.24 15.14 -8.93
C ARG A 146 -11.33 14.34 -10.23
N LEU A 147 -10.97 13.08 -10.16
CA LEU A 147 -11.04 12.08 -11.22
C LEU A 147 -11.74 10.84 -10.66
N ASP A 148 -12.96 10.58 -11.11
CA ASP A 148 -13.70 9.40 -10.68
C ASP A 148 -13.26 8.18 -11.48
N ALA A 149 -12.86 7.11 -10.82
CA ALA A 149 -12.31 5.91 -11.48
C ALA A 149 -13.35 5.21 -12.38
N LYS A 150 -14.65 5.35 -12.08
CA LYS A 150 -15.74 4.83 -12.91
C LYS A 150 -15.82 5.46 -14.30
N ASP A 151 -15.27 6.67 -14.51
CA ASP A 151 -15.29 7.40 -15.77
C ASP A 151 -14.17 6.96 -16.73
N PHE A 152 -13.18 6.22 -16.20
CA PHE A 152 -12.12 5.61 -17.00
C PHE A 152 -12.63 4.33 -17.70
N PRO A 153 -12.18 4.04 -18.92
CA PRO A 153 -12.58 2.83 -19.64
C PRO A 153 -12.34 1.55 -18.84
N GLU A 154 -11.20 1.47 -18.18
CA GLU A 154 -10.74 0.32 -17.39
C GLU A 154 -11.46 0.19 -16.04
N LYS A 155 -12.19 1.23 -15.60
CA LYS A 155 -12.86 1.32 -14.29
C LYS A 155 -11.90 1.29 -13.10
N TYR A 156 -10.65 1.69 -13.32
CA TYR A 156 -9.63 1.94 -12.30
C TYR A 156 -8.67 3.06 -12.74
N ILE A 157 -7.92 3.60 -11.77
CA ILE A 157 -6.86 4.58 -12.00
C ILE A 157 -5.59 4.04 -11.35
N VAL A 158 -4.56 3.77 -12.17
CA VAL A 158 -3.17 3.59 -11.69
C VAL A 158 -2.53 4.96 -11.60
N ASN A 159 -1.73 5.20 -10.57
CA ASN A 159 -1.00 6.45 -10.39
C ASN A 159 0.35 6.25 -9.71
N THR A 160 1.26 7.22 -9.91
CA THR A 160 2.56 7.28 -9.24
C THR A 160 2.82 8.71 -8.74
N ASN A 161 3.94 9.31 -9.10
CA ASN A 161 4.36 10.63 -8.59
C ASN A 161 4.23 11.75 -9.60
N PHE A 162 3.18 11.69 -10.38
CA PHE A 162 2.70 12.76 -11.27
C PHE A 162 1.18 12.90 -11.19
N SER A 163 0.69 14.07 -11.50
CA SER A 163 -0.73 14.37 -11.68
C SER A 163 -1.04 14.59 -13.14
N ARG A 164 -2.21 14.13 -13.60
CA ARG A 164 -2.66 14.31 -15.00
C ARG A 164 -2.96 15.76 -15.31
N SER A 165 -3.34 16.55 -14.31
CA SER A 165 -3.57 18.01 -14.43
C SER A 165 -2.31 18.84 -14.19
N GLY A 166 -1.19 18.23 -13.84
CA GLY A 166 0.08 18.91 -13.63
C GLY A 166 0.81 19.21 -14.94
N THR A 167 1.97 19.87 -14.83
CA THR A 167 2.81 20.16 -16.00
C THR A 167 3.34 18.84 -16.60
N GLU A 168 3.15 18.68 -17.90
CA GLU A 168 3.59 17.50 -18.63
C GLU A 168 5.10 17.28 -18.48
N ASP A 169 5.52 16.01 -18.39
CA ASP A 169 6.91 15.55 -18.26
C ASP A 169 7.72 16.09 -17.06
N GLN A 170 7.07 16.79 -16.13
CA GLN A 170 7.71 17.27 -14.90
C GLN A 170 7.43 16.39 -13.67
N GLY A 171 6.74 15.29 -13.85
CA GLY A 171 6.47 14.31 -12.79
C GLY A 171 7.59 13.29 -12.61
N ARG A 172 7.32 12.28 -11.81
CA ARG A 172 8.22 11.13 -11.57
C ARG A 172 7.45 9.81 -11.58
N GLY A 173 8.20 8.71 -11.67
CA GLY A 173 7.63 7.37 -11.55
C GLY A 173 6.94 6.83 -12.80
N TYR A 174 7.17 7.43 -13.97
CA TYR A 174 6.55 7.00 -15.23
C TYR A 174 6.85 5.52 -15.56
N VAL A 175 8.08 5.06 -15.35
CA VAL A 175 8.47 3.64 -15.55
C VAL A 175 7.63 2.70 -14.68
N ARG A 176 7.39 3.05 -13.41
CA ARG A 176 6.53 2.27 -12.51
C ARG A 176 5.05 2.37 -12.88
N PHE A 177 4.63 3.53 -13.38
CA PHE A 177 3.27 3.72 -13.91
C PHE A 177 3.02 2.80 -15.11
N ASP A 178 3.94 2.76 -16.08
CA ASP A 178 3.83 1.90 -17.26
C ASP A 178 3.79 0.41 -16.85
N ARG A 179 4.68 0.01 -15.93
CA ARG A 179 4.71 -1.37 -15.45
C ARG A 179 3.43 -1.76 -14.70
N ALA A 180 2.95 -0.93 -13.77
CA ALA A 180 1.72 -1.19 -13.04
C ALA A 180 0.51 -1.23 -14.00
N SER A 181 0.43 -0.28 -14.93
CA SER A 181 -0.64 -0.23 -15.93
C SER A 181 -0.66 -1.50 -16.80
N ALA A 182 0.50 -2.01 -17.21
CA ALA A 182 0.60 -3.27 -17.95
C ALA A 182 0.07 -4.46 -17.12
N LEU A 183 0.48 -4.58 -15.85
CA LEU A 183 0.01 -5.66 -14.97
C LEU A 183 -1.51 -5.66 -14.79
N PHE A 184 -2.11 -4.50 -14.60
CA PHE A 184 -3.56 -4.39 -14.47
C PHE A 184 -4.29 -4.68 -15.79
N LYS A 185 -3.73 -4.25 -16.92
CA LYS A 185 -4.29 -4.47 -18.26
C LYS A 185 -4.28 -5.95 -18.68
N ASP A 186 -3.34 -6.73 -18.18
CA ASP A 186 -3.25 -8.18 -18.45
C ASP A 186 -4.38 -8.98 -17.77
N VAL A 187 -5.08 -8.37 -16.79
CA VAL A 187 -6.24 -8.99 -16.14
C VAL A 187 -7.52 -8.62 -16.90
N PRO A 188 -8.34 -9.60 -17.31
CA PRO A 188 -9.60 -9.30 -17.97
C PRO A 188 -10.50 -8.38 -17.13
N GLN A 189 -11.24 -7.50 -17.79
CA GLN A 189 -12.14 -6.56 -17.12
C GLN A 189 -13.14 -7.28 -16.20
N GLY A 190 -13.35 -6.74 -14.99
CA GLY A 190 -14.21 -7.35 -13.98
C GLY A 190 -13.61 -8.61 -13.32
N LYS A 191 -12.29 -8.82 -13.41
CA LYS A 191 -11.60 -9.98 -12.82
C LYS A 191 -10.47 -9.61 -11.87
N LEU A 192 -10.24 -8.33 -11.61
CA LEU A 192 -9.26 -7.91 -10.62
C LEU A 192 -9.66 -8.40 -9.21
N THR A 193 -8.67 -8.79 -8.43
CA THR A 193 -8.86 -9.23 -7.05
C THR A 193 -7.83 -8.59 -6.14
N PHE A 194 -8.12 -8.44 -4.85
CA PHE A 194 -7.16 -7.87 -3.90
C PHE A 194 -5.94 -8.78 -3.69
N ASP A 195 -6.12 -10.10 -3.76
CA ASP A 195 -5.03 -11.06 -3.67
C ASP A 195 -4.10 -11.00 -4.90
N PHE A 196 -4.61 -10.75 -6.11
CA PHE A 196 -3.75 -10.43 -7.26
C PHE A 196 -2.87 -9.19 -6.98
N VAL A 197 -3.44 -8.14 -6.40
CA VAL A 197 -2.69 -6.93 -6.05
C VAL A 197 -1.61 -7.23 -5.01
N LEU A 198 -1.93 -7.99 -3.95
CA LEU A 198 -0.98 -8.40 -2.91
C LEU A 198 0.14 -9.29 -3.49
N GLU A 199 -0.24 -10.36 -4.20
CA GLU A 199 0.69 -11.39 -4.64
C GLU A 199 1.59 -10.94 -5.79
N LYS A 200 0.98 -10.31 -6.80
CA LYS A 200 1.67 -9.98 -8.06
C LYS A 200 2.11 -8.51 -8.11
N VAL A 201 1.22 -7.57 -7.83
CA VAL A 201 1.50 -6.16 -8.08
C VAL A 201 2.41 -5.56 -7.01
N CYS A 202 2.11 -5.75 -5.72
CA CYS A 202 2.94 -5.22 -4.63
C CYS A 202 4.40 -5.69 -4.70
N ARG A 203 4.65 -6.89 -5.22
CA ARG A 203 5.94 -7.58 -5.26
C ARG A 203 6.62 -7.53 -6.61
N ASP A 204 6.06 -6.81 -7.57
CA ASP A 204 6.59 -6.81 -8.93
C ASP A 204 8.00 -6.20 -9.00
N LEU A 205 8.91 -6.96 -9.59
CA LEU A 205 10.29 -6.61 -9.87
C LEU A 205 10.55 -6.47 -11.39
N GLY A 206 9.50 -6.49 -12.18
CA GLY A 206 9.59 -6.28 -13.62
C GLY A 206 9.91 -4.83 -13.98
N HIS A 207 10.50 -4.65 -15.15
CA HIS A 207 10.86 -3.34 -15.68
C HIS A 207 10.44 -3.25 -17.15
N PRO A 208 9.73 -2.20 -17.60
CA PRO A 208 9.23 -2.15 -18.98
C PRO A 208 10.33 -2.02 -20.05
N LEU A 209 11.51 -1.54 -19.65
CA LEU A 209 12.66 -1.30 -20.55
C LEU A 209 13.80 -2.30 -20.41
N LEU A 210 13.77 -3.17 -19.39
CA LEU A 210 14.83 -4.14 -19.10
C LEU A 210 14.25 -5.54 -19.05
N THR A 211 14.91 -6.50 -19.67
CA THR A 211 14.49 -7.90 -19.63
C THR A 211 15.13 -8.59 -18.43
N TYR A 212 14.31 -9.02 -17.49
CA TYR A 212 14.68 -9.86 -16.36
C TYR A 212 13.94 -11.20 -16.46
N PRO A 213 14.48 -12.28 -15.86
CA PRO A 213 13.74 -13.54 -15.73
C PRO A 213 12.41 -13.29 -15.02
N ALA A 214 11.33 -13.89 -15.53
CA ALA A 214 10.04 -13.83 -14.86
C ALA A 214 10.07 -14.59 -13.52
N PRO A 215 9.24 -14.23 -12.52
CA PRO A 215 9.25 -14.92 -11.23
C PRO A 215 9.08 -16.45 -11.33
N GLU A 216 8.33 -16.92 -12.30
CA GLU A 216 8.12 -18.35 -12.56
C GLU A 216 9.40 -19.08 -13.04
N GLU A 217 10.37 -18.33 -13.56
CA GLU A 217 11.66 -18.85 -14.04
C GLU A 217 12.72 -18.89 -12.92
N TRP A 218 12.56 -18.13 -11.82
CA TRP A 218 13.57 -18.02 -10.77
C TRP A 218 13.90 -19.36 -10.12
N LYS A 219 12.92 -20.26 -10.01
CA LYS A 219 13.12 -21.65 -9.55
C LYS A 219 14.16 -22.45 -10.37
N ASN A 220 14.55 -21.95 -11.55
CA ASN A 220 15.57 -22.56 -12.41
C ASN A 220 16.95 -21.91 -12.24
N LEU A 221 17.05 -20.79 -11.52
CA LEU A 221 18.30 -20.07 -11.30
C LEU A 221 19.25 -20.88 -10.40
N PRO A 222 20.57 -20.83 -10.64
CA PRO A 222 21.54 -21.51 -9.78
C PRO A 222 21.51 -20.94 -8.36
N SER A 223 21.73 -21.77 -7.35
CA SER A 223 21.75 -21.35 -5.94
C SER A 223 23.15 -20.97 -5.43
N ASP A 224 24.19 -21.24 -6.21
CA ASP A 224 25.60 -21.01 -5.89
C ASP A 224 26.16 -19.71 -6.50
N LYS A 225 25.38 -19.02 -7.32
CA LYS A 225 25.74 -17.75 -7.95
C LYS A 225 24.61 -16.75 -7.84
N PRO A 226 24.87 -15.51 -7.39
CA PRO A 226 23.82 -14.48 -7.37
C PRO A 226 23.38 -14.11 -8.78
N TYR A 227 22.10 -13.82 -8.94
CA TYR A 227 21.56 -13.20 -10.14
C TYR A 227 21.05 -11.80 -9.77
N TRP A 228 21.82 -10.79 -10.15
CA TRP A 228 21.54 -9.41 -9.79
C TRP A 228 20.60 -8.75 -10.78
N ILE A 229 19.55 -8.10 -10.26
CA ILE A 229 18.69 -7.20 -11.03
C ILE A 229 18.69 -5.82 -10.38
N HIS A 230 18.59 -4.77 -11.20
CA HIS A 230 18.41 -3.41 -10.70
C HIS A 230 16.95 -3.16 -10.39
N ALA A 231 16.62 -2.88 -9.15
CA ALA A 231 15.25 -2.76 -8.64
C ALA A 231 14.97 -1.38 -8.03
N ASN A 232 15.45 -0.30 -8.65
CA ASN A 232 15.14 1.07 -8.20
C ASN A 232 13.93 1.67 -8.94
N TYR A 233 13.65 1.22 -10.16
CA TYR A 233 12.51 1.67 -10.96
C TYR A 233 11.39 0.62 -11.08
N THR A 234 11.47 -0.44 -10.31
CA THR A 234 10.41 -1.46 -10.17
C THR A 234 9.36 -1.03 -9.16
N ILE A 235 8.20 -1.68 -9.12
CA ILE A 235 7.13 -1.38 -8.15
C ILE A 235 7.59 -1.71 -6.74
N ASN A 236 8.17 -2.90 -6.52
CA ASN A 236 8.88 -3.24 -5.29
C ASN A 236 10.34 -2.81 -5.43
N ARG A 237 10.78 -1.83 -4.68
CA ARG A 237 12.09 -1.19 -4.82
C ARG A 237 12.80 -0.98 -3.48
N VAL A 238 14.04 -0.48 -3.53
CA VAL A 238 14.86 -0.28 -2.31
C VAL A 238 14.20 0.65 -1.29
N SER A 239 13.46 1.65 -1.72
CA SER A 239 12.74 2.58 -0.86
C SER A 239 11.36 2.11 -0.44
N THR A 240 10.86 0.95 -0.93
CA THR A 240 9.57 0.43 -0.50
C THR A 240 9.64 0.02 0.97
N ALA A 241 8.87 0.73 1.79
CA ALA A 241 8.80 0.59 3.24
C ALA A 241 7.56 -0.16 3.72
N GLY A 242 6.62 -0.39 2.82
CA GLY A 242 5.40 -1.15 3.08
C GLY A 242 4.41 -1.07 1.93
N ALA A 243 3.38 -1.89 2.01
CA ALA A 243 2.23 -1.81 1.13
C ALA A 243 0.93 -1.93 1.92
N VAL A 244 -0.11 -1.26 1.40
CA VAL A 244 -1.48 -1.35 1.92
C VAL A 244 -2.41 -1.66 0.76
N VAL A 245 -3.25 -2.67 0.96
CA VAL A 245 -4.37 -2.99 0.06
C VAL A 245 -5.64 -2.98 0.90
N ILE A 246 -6.55 -2.06 0.60
CA ILE A 246 -7.84 -2.00 1.29
C ILE A 246 -8.88 -2.61 0.37
N HIS A 247 -9.45 -3.72 0.80
CA HIS A 247 -10.54 -4.42 0.14
C HIS A 247 -11.84 -3.88 0.72
N GLY A 248 -12.53 -3.05 -0.05
CA GLY A 248 -13.72 -2.30 0.34
C GLY A 248 -14.96 -3.17 0.52
N ALA A 249 -16.09 -2.53 0.76
CA ALA A 249 -17.40 -3.18 0.82
C ALA A 249 -18.14 -3.05 -0.51
N ARG A 250 -18.91 -4.05 -0.88
CA ARG A 250 -19.93 -3.95 -1.93
C ARG A 250 -21.08 -3.09 -1.42
N ARG A 251 -21.83 -2.53 -2.34
CA ARG A 251 -23.03 -1.75 -1.99
C ARG A 251 -23.98 -2.53 -1.08
N GLY A 252 -24.31 -1.93 0.05
CA GLY A 252 -25.20 -2.53 1.04
C GLY A 252 -24.54 -3.56 1.96
N GLU A 253 -23.26 -3.82 1.83
CA GLU A 253 -22.49 -4.61 2.80
C GLU A 253 -22.13 -3.80 4.04
N ASN A 254 -21.92 -4.51 5.14
CA ASN A 254 -21.46 -3.91 6.40
C ASN A 254 -20.01 -3.40 6.24
N SER A 255 -19.80 -2.10 6.50
CA SER A 255 -18.48 -1.47 6.51
C SER A 255 -17.49 -2.13 7.48
N GLY A 256 -17.95 -2.77 8.53
CA GLY A 256 -17.12 -3.53 9.48
C GLY A 256 -16.40 -4.75 8.86
N LYS A 257 -16.74 -5.15 7.62
CA LYS A 257 -16.04 -6.21 6.88
C LYS A 257 -14.94 -5.69 5.94
N ILE A 258 -14.82 -4.38 5.77
CA ILE A 258 -13.74 -3.78 4.98
C ILE A 258 -12.42 -4.15 5.61
N THR A 259 -11.55 -4.76 4.83
CA THR A 259 -10.29 -5.30 5.32
C THR A 259 -9.12 -4.46 4.82
N MET A 260 -8.31 -3.96 5.76
CA MET A 260 -7.04 -3.32 5.48
C MET A 260 -5.92 -4.36 5.56
N TRP A 261 -5.39 -4.78 4.43
CA TRP A 261 -4.22 -5.65 4.33
C TRP A 261 -2.96 -4.83 4.39
N VAL A 262 -2.08 -5.12 5.34
CA VAL A 262 -0.85 -4.35 5.55
C VAL A 262 0.37 -5.25 5.43
N ILE A 263 1.31 -4.87 4.58
CA ILE A 263 2.66 -5.43 4.49
C ILE A 263 3.61 -4.39 5.11
N LEU A 264 4.23 -4.69 6.25
CA LEU A 264 5.30 -3.87 6.82
C LEU A 264 6.65 -4.31 6.25
N GLY A 265 7.42 -3.35 5.73
CA GLY A 265 8.68 -3.60 5.02
C GLY A 265 8.51 -3.83 3.52
N GLU A 266 9.59 -4.15 2.85
CA GLU A 266 9.61 -4.43 1.40
C GLU A 266 8.76 -5.70 1.10
N PRO A 267 7.77 -5.64 0.18
CA PRO A 267 6.80 -6.73 0.00
C PRO A 267 7.40 -8.10 -0.33
N VAL A 268 8.54 -8.17 -1.03
CA VAL A 268 9.25 -9.44 -1.28
C VAL A 268 9.97 -9.98 -0.04
N CYS A 269 9.97 -9.24 1.06
CA CYS A 269 10.57 -9.60 2.36
C CYS A 269 9.53 -9.75 3.47
N SER A 270 8.22 -9.67 3.17
CA SER A 270 7.17 -9.65 4.20
C SER A 270 5.86 -10.26 3.70
N ILE A 271 4.88 -10.37 4.60
CA ILE A 271 3.58 -11.00 4.37
C ILE A 271 2.48 -10.04 4.82
N ALA A 272 1.36 -10.01 4.10
CA ALA A 272 0.21 -9.19 4.43
C ALA A 272 -0.53 -9.73 5.68
N VAL A 273 -0.91 -8.81 6.57
CA VAL A 273 -1.78 -9.06 7.74
C VAL A 273 -3.12 -8.37 7.52
N PRO A 274 -4.26 -9.07 7.67
CA PRO A 274 -5.58 -8.46 7.60
C PRO A 274 -5.94 -7.75 8.90
N LEU A 275 -6.53 -6.54 8.80
CA LEU A 275 -6.92 -5.70 9.93
C LEU A 275 -8.33 -5.11 9.71
N TRP A 276 -9.06 -4.90 10.80
CA TRP A 276 -10.38 -4.29 10.83
C TRP A 276 -10.46 -3.18 11.89
N VAL A 277 -11.11 -2.07 11.55
CA VAL A 277 -11.29 -0.97 12.51
C VAL A 277 -12.07 -1.42 13.75
N ASP A 278 -13.04 -2.30 13.57
CA ASP A 278 -13.87 -2.83 14.66
C ASP A 278 -13.11 -3.74 15.65
N ALA A 279 -11.91 -4.22 15.29
CA ALA A 279 -11.04 -4.95 16.20
C ALA A 279 -10.37 -4.03 17.24
N GLY A 280 -10.27 -2.74 16.95
CA GLY A 280 -9.58 -1.75 17.79
C GLY A 280 -8.06 -1.76 17.58
N ASN A 281 -7.28 -1.83 18.66
CA ASN A 281 -5.83 -1.79 18.57
C ASN A 281 -5.26 -2.96 17.76
N PRO A 282 -4.37 -2.70 16.78
CA PRO A 282 -3.73 -3.78 16.05
C PRO A 282 -2.89 -4.69 16.95
N PRO A 283 -2.62 -5.94 16.55
CA PRO A 283 -1.78 -6.86 17.32
C PRO A 283 -0.37 -6.31 17.51
N SER A 284 0.26 -6.62 18.66
CA SER A 284 1.59 -6.13 19.02
C SER A 284 2.68 -6.32 17.94
N PRO A 285 2.70 -7.39 17.12
CA PRO A 285 3.69 -7.50 16.04
C PRO A 285 3.65 -6.38 15.00
N LEU A 286 2.58 -5.60 14.93
CA LEU A 286 2.41 -4.52 13.95
C LEU A 286 2.69 -3.11 14.48
N TRP A 287 2.86 -2.93 15.81
CA TRP A 287 3.03 -1.58 16.37
C TRP A 287 3.97 -1.47 17.57
N GLU A 288 4.23 -2.57 18.29
CA GLU A 288 4.94 -2.50 19.56
C GLU A 288 6.42 -2.13 19.38
N GLY A 289 6.93 -1.34 20.31
CA GLY A 289 8.34 -0.92 20.35
C GLY A 289 8.66 0.25 19.41
N GLN A 290 9.95 0.52 19.27
CA GLN A 290 10.46 1.54 18.35
C GLN A 290 10.18 1.11 16.89
N ASP A 291 10.50 -0.14 16.55
CA ASP A 291 10.18 -0.76 15.28
C ASP A 291 9.21 -1.91 15.54
N ALA A 292 8.07 -1.88 14.85
CA ALA A 292 7.13 -3.00 14.94
C ALA A 292 7.82 -4.33 14.64
N PRO A 293 7.62 -5.40 15.43
CA PRO A 293 8.37 -6.67 15.28
C PRO A 293 8.37 -7.25 13.85
N ILE A 294 7.23 -7.20 13.15
CA ILE A 294 7.15 -7.63 11.73
C ILE A 294 8.01 -6.74 10.84
N CYS A 295 7.98 -5.41 11.02
CA CYS A 295 8.79 -4.49 10.26
C CYS A 295 10.28 -4.74 10.47
N LYS A 296 10.70 -4.96 11.72
CA LYS A 296 12.09 -5.28 12.08
C LYS A 296 12.59 -6.54 11.36
N GLU A 297 11.80 -7.62 11.35
CA GLU A 297 12.17 -8.85 10.65
C GLU A 297 12.20 -8.65 9.13
N ALA A 298 11.25 -7.91 8.55
CA ALA A 298 11.25 -7.60 7.13
C ALA A 298 12.49 -6.77 6.72
N LEU A 299 12.95 -5.83 7.56
CA LEU A 299 14.18 -5.07 7.35
C LEU A 299 15.43 -5.96 7.43
N ARG A 300 15.46 -6.93 8.36
CA ARG A 300 16.53 -7.93 8.45
C ARG A 300 16.61 -8.77 7.17
N ILE A 301 15.48 -9.25 6.66
CA ILE A 301 15.41 -10.03 5.42
C ILE A 301 15.81 -9.16 4.22
N LYS A 302 15.40 -7.90 4.20
CA LYS A 302 15.82 -6.91 3.20
C LYS A 302 17.34 -6.73 3.14
N ASP A 303 18.03 -6.72 4.28
CA ASP A 303 19.49 -6.64 4.32
C ASP A 303 20.16 -7.90 3.75
N ILE A 304 19.54 -9.09 3.90
CA ILE A 304 19.99 -10.32 3.25
C ILE A 304 19.78 -10.24 1.72
N LEU A 305 18.63 -9.71 1.28
CA LEU A 305 18.31 -9.55 -0.15
C LEU A 305 19.23 -8.55 -0.85
N ARG A 306 19.66 -7.52 -0.12
CA ARG A 306 20.46 -6.37 -0.60
C ARG A 306 21.81 -6.26 0.14
N PRO A 307 22.68 -7.29 0.00
CA PRO A 307 23.91 -7.38 0.80
C PRO A 307 24.98 -6.36 0.39
N LEU A 308 24.84 -5.75 -0.79
CA LEU A 308 25.83 -4.78 -1.29
C LEU A 308 25.69 -3.46 -0.52
N LYS A 309 26.82 -2.94 -0.02
CA LYS A 309 26.86 -1.68 0.74
C LYS A 309 27.02 -0.48 -0.20
N GLY A 310 26.50 0.67 0.22
CA GLY A 310 26.49 1.91 -0.55
C GLY A 310 25.15 2.16 -1.22
N SER A 311 24.74 3.43 -1.34
CA SER A 311 23.39 3.83 -1.75
C SER A 311 22.98 3.26 -3.10
N GLU A 312 23.82 3.36 -4.11
CA GLU A 312 23.54 2.85 -5.46
C GLU A 312 23.57 1.33 -5.54
N ARG A 313 24.50 0.67 -4.82
CA ARG A 313 24.61 -0.79 -4.82
C ARG A 313 23.43 -1.46 -4.15
N ARG A 314 22.79 -0.82 -3.18
CA ARG A 314 21.56 -1.31 -2.55
C ARG A 314 20.34 -1.29 -3.48
N GLU A 315 20.43 -0.62 -4.62
CA GLU A 315 19.40 -0.68 -5.65
C GLU A 315 19.37 -2.03 -6.40
N TYR A 316 20.43 -2.83 -6.27
CA TYR A 316 20.47 -4.20 -6.80
C TYR A 316 20.00 -5.20 -5.77
N ILE A 317 19.27 -6.21 -6.24
CA ILE A 317 18.85 -7.38 -5.45
C ILE A 317 19.34 -8.67 -6.10
N ASP A 318 19.63 -9.64 -5.25
CA ASP A 318 19.92 -11.01 -5.65
C ASP A 318 18.63 -11.82 -5.67
N ILE A 319 18.02 -12.00 -6.85
CA ILE A 319 16.75 -12.71 -6.97
C ILE A 319 16.88 -14.23 -6.69
N THR A 320 18.09 -14.79 -6.65
CA THR A 320 18.30 -16.19 -6.23
C THR A 320 18.02 -16.40 -4.75
N ARG A 321 18.00 -15.33 -3.95
CA ARG A 321 17.51 -15.34 -2.56
C ARG A 321 15.99 -15.47 -2.47
N LEU A 322 15.28 -14.95 -3.46
CA LEU A 322 13.83 -15.02 -3.52
C LEU A 322 13.36 -16.40 -3.93
N ASP A 323 13.96 -16.99 -5.00
CA ASP A 323 13.73 -18.37 -5.40
C ASP A 323 14.93 -18.90 -6.20
N ASN A 324 15.16 -20.20 -6.17
CA ASN A 324 16.28 -20.84 -6.87
C ASN A 324 16.06 -22.35 -7.04
N LYS A 325 16.88 -22.99 -7.88
CA LYS A 325 16.81 -24.42 -8.20
C LYS A 325 16.95 -25.35 -6.98
N ALA A 326 17.60 -24.91 -5.91
CA ALA A 326 17.72 -25.70 -4.68
C ALA A 326 16.49 -25.59 -3.76
N GLY A 327 15.48 -24.76 -4.12
CA GLY A 327 14.29 -24.52 -3.32
C GLY A 327 14.58 -23.82 -1.98
N LYS A 328 15.70 -23.08 -1.90
CA LYS A 328 16.14 -22.36 -0.69
C LYS A 328 15.69 -20.89 -0.65
N GLY A 329 14.99 -20.42 -1.69
CA GLY A 329 14.43 -19.06 -1.70
C GLY A 329 13.23 -18.93 -0.77
N TRP A 330 13.03 -17.76 -0.21
CA TRP A 330 11.95 -17.56 0.76
C TRP A 330 10.62 -17.11 0.15
N LEU A 331 10.60 -16.57 -1.07
CA LEU A 331 9.38 -16.02 -1.67
C LEU A 331 8.23 -17.05 -1.78
N PRO A 332 8.50 -18.32 -2.21
CA PRO A 332 7.46 -19.36 -2.22
C PRO A 332 6.86 -19.63 -0.82
N LEU A 333 7.65 -19.53 0.25
CA LEU A 333 7.17 -19.66 1.63
C LEU A 333 6.27 -18.49 2.01
N LEU A 334 6.69 -17.24 1.71
CA LEU A 334 5.90 -16.05 2.00
C LEU A 334 4.55 -16.09 1.29
N LEU A 335 4.54 -16.39 -0.02
CA LEU A 335 3.31 -16.45 -0.82
C LEU A 335 2.37 -17.56 -0.35
N ARG A 336 2.88 -18.74 -0.01
CA ARG A 336 2.08 -19.85 0.54
C ARG A 336 1.45 -19.45 1.87
N THR A 337 2.21 -18.85 2.78
CA THR A 337 1.70 -18.38 4.08
C THR A 337 0.64 -17.30 3.91
N GLU A 338 0.86 -16.35 2.99
CA GLU A 338 -0.12 -15.29 2.69
C GLU A 338 -1.42 -15.88 2.12
N LYS A 339 -1.32 -16.82 1.19
CA LYS A 339 -2.48 -17.52 0.63
C LYS A 339 -3.30 -18.24 1.73
N GLU A 340 -2.63 -18.93 2.65
CA GLU A 340 -3.31 -19.56 3.80
C GLU A 340 -4.02 -18.53 4.69
N ILE A 341 -3.40 -17.36 4.92
CA ILE A 341 -4.01 -16.27 5.69
C ILE A 341 -5.23 -15.71 4.96
N ILE A 342 -5.14 -15.49 3.64
CA ILE A 342 -6.25 -15.01 2.81
C ILE A 342 -7.43 -15.99 2.86
N GLU A 343 -7.17 -17.30 2.69
CA GLU A 343 -8.20 -18.33 2.74
C GLU A 343 -8.88 -18.41 4.12
N LYS A 344 -8.09 -18.35 5.20
CA LYS A 344 -8.63 -18.29 6.57
C LYS A 344 -9.47 -17.05 6.80
N THR A 345 -9.02 -15.89 6.31
CA THR A 345 -9.73 -14.62 6.41
C THR A 345 -11.08 -14.68 5.67
N ARG A 346 -11.09 -15.19 4.44
CA ARG A 346 -12.33 -15.38 3.67
C ARG A 346 -13.33 -16.28 4.41
N ASN A 347 -12.86 -17.38 5.01
CA ASN A 347 -13.71 -18.29 5.78
C ASN A 347 -14.21 -17.67 7.09
N PHE A 348 -13.37 -16.89 7.76
CA PHE A 348 -13.71 -16.17 8.98
C PHE A 348 -14.79 -15.11 8.73
N LEU A 349 -14.68 -14.30 7.69
CA LEU A 349 -15.63 -13.22 7.35
C LEU A 349 -17.01 -13.73 6.87
N ARG A 350 -17.14 -15.01 6.55
CA ARG A 350 -18.46 -15.62 6.27
C ARG A 350 -19.34 -15.73 7.52
N ARG A 351 -18.73 -15.63 8.70
CA ARG A 351 -19.41 -15.68 9.99
C ARG A 351 -19.65 -14.26 10.50
N ASN A 352 -20.68 -14.09 11.31
CA ASN A 352 -20.84 -12.84 12.06
C ASN A 352 -19.87 -12.89 13.24
N SER A 353 -18.89 -12.00 13.23
CA SER A 353 -17.85 -11.93 14.25
C SER A 353 -17.98 -10.61 15.02
N ASN A 354 -17.77 -10.65 16.32
CA ASN A 354 -17.68 -9.46 17.17
C ASN A 354 -16.25 -8.93 17.25
N SER A 355 -16.06 -7.74 17.81
CA SER A 355 -14.76 -7.07 17.91
C SER A 355 -13.68 -7.92 18.58
N SER A 356 -14.02 -8.67 19.64
CA SER A 356 -13.07 -9.54 20.34
C SER A 356 -12.60 -10.71 19.48
N GLN A 357 -13.51 -11.28 18.65
CA GLN A 357 -13.17 -12.35 17.73
C GLN A 357 -12.31 -11.84 16.55
N LEU A 358 -12.58 -10.62 16.06
CA LEU A 358 -11.74 -9.95 15.07
C LEU A 358 -10.32 -9.73 15.63
N ALA A 359 -10.19 -9.15 16.81
CA ALA A 359 -8.90 -8.89 17.46
C ALA A 359 -8.08 -10.18 17.71
N GLU A 360 -8.75 -11.26 18.15
CA GLU A 360 -8.05 -12.55 18.32
C GLU A 360 -7.60 -13.16 17.02
N PHE A 361 -8.42 -13.05 15.96
CA PHE A 361 -8.05 -13.51 14.62
C PHE A 361 -6.86 -12.73 14.06
N GLU A 362 -6.87 -11.40 14.15
CA GLU A 362 -5.75 -10.54 13.76
C GLU A 362 -4.45 -10.95 14.47
N LYS A 363 -4.54 -11.18 15.79
CA LYS A 363 -3.40 -11.61 16.62
C LYS A 363 -2.82 -12.93 16.12
N GLN A 364 -3.66 -13.91 15.83
CA GLN A 364 -3.22 -15.21 15.30
C GLN A 364 -2.53 -15.05 13.93
N MET A 365 -3.07 -14.23 13.03
CA MET A 365 -2.47 -13.99 11.71
C MET A 365 -1.15 -13.23 11.82
N ALA A 366 -1.09 -12.18 12.63
CA ALA A 366 0.15 -11.42 12.85
C ALA A 366 1.25 -12.26 13.52
N THR A 367 0.90 -13.12 14.47
CA THR A 367 1.84 -14.06 15.11
C THR A 367 2.40 -15.04 14.08
N LYS A 368 1.53 -15.64 13.24
CA LYS A 368 1.97 -16.53 12.16
C LYS A 368 2.93 -15.85 11.19
N VAL A 369 2.65 -14.60 10.80
CA VAL A 369 3.54 -13.82 9.95
C VAL A 369 4.90 -13.62 10.63
N LEU A 370 4.92 -13.16 11.87
CA LEU A 370 6.16 -12.91 12.60
C LEU A 370 7.02 -14.18 12.74
N GLU A 371 6.40 -15.31 13.08
CA GLU A 371 7.09 -16.61 13.19
C GLU A 371 7.66 -17.05 11.83
N THR A 372 6.91 -16.89 10.75
CA THR A 372 7.38 -17.21 9.41
C THR A 372 8.60 -16.37 9.03
N LEU A 373 8.58 -15.05 9.29
CA LEU A 373 9.69 -14.17 8.96
C LEU A 373 10.94 -14.46 9.80
N LYS A 374 10.79 -14.80 11.09
CA LYS A 374 11.90 -15.21 11.98
C LYS A 374 12.59 -16.50 11.49
N GLY A 375 11.88 -17.37 10.81
CA GLY A 375 12.43 -18.62 10.23
C GLY A 375 13.27 -18.45 8.97
N ILE A 376 13.37 -17.24 8.40
CA ILE A 376 14.18 -16.95 7.21
C ILE A 376 15.61 -16.58 7.65
N HIS A 377 16.61 -17.29 7.12
CA HIS A 377 18.03 -17.15 7.49
C HIS A 377 18.92 -16.83 6.29
#